data_d0f3a81de21bbd43a210e5a2b0b78d12
#
_entry.id   d0f3a81de21bbd43a210e5a2b0b78d12
#
_cell.length_a   1.000
_cell.length_b   1.000
_cell.length_c   1.000
_cell.angle_alpha   90.00
_cell.angle_beta   90.00
_cell.angle_gamma   90.00
#
_symmetry.space_group_name_H-M   'P 1'
#
loop_
_entity.id
_entity.type
_entity.pdbx_description
1 polymer ?
#
loop_
_entity_poly.entity_id
_entity_poly.type
_entity_poly.pdbx_seq_one_letter_code
_entity_poly.pdbx_strand_id
1 'polypeptide(L)'
;MNMNEVVGRDDLLLMTFDTLRYDVAQDAWRNRETPNLELRLPAAGWQRRHSPGNFTFAAHAAFFAGFLPTPVQPGKHPRLFALRFAGAETVTADTCVLDADNLVTGLAQKGYHTICIGGVGFFNKLSPLGNVFPSLFAESHWSPRLGVTNPESTANQVRLAIQCLDRIDRGQRVFLFVNLSAIHQPNHCYEPGAVEDSLVTHRAALRYVDRELPPLFDALERRGAGFGILCSDHGTAYGEGGYQGHRLAHPVVWDVPYAEFTWGHRA
;
A
#
# COMPACT_ATOMS: atom_id res chain seq x y z
N MET A 1 14.55 5.03 12.24
CA MET A 1 14.24 6.48 12.23
C MET A 1 13.42 6.85 13.45
N ASN A 2 13.58 8.05 14.00
CA ASN A 2 12.74 8.53 15.10
C ASN A 2 11.54 9.31 14.52
N MET A 3 10.37 8.71 14.52
CA MET A 3 9.17 9.34 13.94
C MET A 3 8.73 10.62 14.66
N ASN A 4 9.16 10.85 15.91
CA ASN A 4 8.89 12.10 16.61
C ASN A 4 9.64 13.31 15.99
N GLU A 5 10.66 13.06 15.19
CA GLU A 5 11.40 14.10 14.46
C GLU A 5 10.78 14.38 13.08
N VAL A 6 9.96 13.49 12.58
CA VAL A 6 9.30 13.53 11.25
C VAL A 6 7.88 14.06 11.37
N VAL A 7 7.06 13.45 12.26
CA VAL A 7 5.64 13.80 12.39
C VAL A 7 5.47 15.25 12.85
N GLY A 8 4.67 16.01 12.10
CA GLY A 8 4.41 17.43 12.32
C GLY A 8 5.38 18.37 11.61
N ARG A 9 6.42 17.84 10.95
CA ARG A 9 7.42 18.63 10.22
C ARG A 9 7.43 18.33 8.72
N ASP A 10 7.35 17.06 8.36
CA ASP A 10 7.58 16.54 7.02
C ASP A 10 6.28 16.05 6.40
N ASP A 11 6.17 16.08 5.07
CA ASP A 11 5.12 15.35 4.36
C ASP A 11 5.36 13.84 4.49
N LEU A 12 4.29 13.05 4.49
CA LEU A 12 4.35 11.61 4.66
C LEU A 12 3.76 10.89 3.45
N LEU A 13 4.45 9.85 2.98
CA LEU A 13 3.97 8.92 1.96
C LEU A 13 3.89 7.50 2.52
N LEU A 14 2.76 6.85 2.39
CA LEU A 14 2.63 5.40 2.49
C LEU A 14 2.13 4.86 1.16
N MET A 15 2.96 4.07 0.48
CA MET A 15 2.62 3.47 -0.80
C MET A 15 2.61 1.95 -0.67
N THR A 16 1.48 1.33 -0.94
CA THR A 16 1.35 -0.13 -0.97
C THR A 16 1.28 -0.62 -2.42
N PHE A 17 2.14 -1.58 -2.76
CA PHE A 17 2.14 -2.31 -4.02
C PHE A 17 1.29 -3.55 -3.82
N ASP A 18 0.02 -3.50 -4.22
CA ASP A 18 -0.91 -4.61 -3.96
C ASP A 18 -0.41 -5.92 -4.57
N THR A 19 -0.34 -6.95 -3.77
CA THR A 19 0.16 -8.30 -4.09
C THR A 19 1.64 -8.44 -4.45
N LEU A 20 2.49 -7.41 -4.31
CA LEU A 20 3.89 -7.52 -4.74
C LEU A 20 4.67 -8.49 -3.85
N ARG A 21 5.20 -9.54 -4.45
CA ARG A 21 6.07 -10.53 -3.81
C ARG A 21 7.46 -9.96 -3.54
N TYR A 22 8.03 -10.36 -2.39
CA TYR A 22 9.40 -9.97 -2.05
C TYR A 22 10.43 -10.50 -3.04
N ASP A 23 10.34 -11.78 -3.43
CA ASP A 23 11.30 -12.40 -4.36
C ASP A 23 11.32 -11.70 -5.72
N VAL A 24 10.13 -11.37 -6.28
CA VAL A 24 10.02 -10.64 -7.55
C VAL A 24 10.58 -9.23 -7.45
N ALA A 25 10.27 -8.51 -6.35
CA ALA A 25 10.78 -7.16 -6.13
C ALA A 25 12.30 -7.11 -6.01
N GLN A 26 12.87 -8.04 -5.23
CA GLN A 26 14.30 -8.12 -4.99
C GLN A 26 15.07 -8.58 -6.24
N ASP A 27 14.50 -9.49 -7.03
CA ASP A 27 15.13 -9.94 -8.28
C ASP A 27 15.06 -8.84 -9.36
N ALA A 28 13.95 -8.10 -9.46
CA ALA A 28 13.84 -6.97 -10.36
C ALA A 28 14.88 -5.87 -10.02
N TRP A 29 15.07 -5.58 -8.73
CA TRP A 29 16.11 -4.65 -8.27
C TRP A 29 17.52 -5.16 -8.62
N ARG A 30 17.86 -6.42 -8.34
CA ARG A 30 19.17 -7.01 -8.67
C ARG A 30 19.49 -6.94 -10.16
N ASN A 31 18.47 -7.09 -11.01
CA ASN A 31 18.60 -7.03 -12.45
C ASN A 31 18.46 -5.62 -13.03
N ARG A 32 18.36 -4.58 -12.16
CA ARG A 32 18.18 -3.16 -12.56
C ARG A 32 16.98 -2.91 -13.46
N GLU A 33 15.89 -3.62 -13.21
CA GLU A 33 14.65 -3.50 -13.99
C GLU A 33 13.70 -2.44 -13.42
N THR A 34 14.00 -1.93 -12.22
CA THR A 34 13.24 -0.89 -11.52
C THR A 34 14.12 0.29 -11.13
N PRO A 35 14.72 1.01 -12.12
CA PRO A 35 15.71 2.04 -11.88
C PRO A 35 15.18 3.25 -11.10
N ASN A 36 13.89 3.55 -11.21
CA ASN A 36 13.29 4.69 -10.51
C ASN A 36 13.02 4.38 -9.02
N LEU A 37 12.58 3.16 -8.71
CA LEU A 37 12.47 2.68 -7.34
C LEU A 37 13.86 2.51 -6.70
N GLU A 38 14.88 2.05 -7.45
CA GLU A 38 16.26 1.91 -6.97
C GLU A 38 16.76 3.21 -6.32
N LEU A 39 16.40 4.37 -6.84
CA LEU A 39 16.76 5.68 -6.28
C LEU A 39 16.18 5.95 -4.87
N ARG A 40 15.18 5.19 -4.48
CA ARG A 40 14.48 5.32 -3.18
C ARG A 40 14.81 4.18 -2.22
N LEU A 41 15.52 3.17 -2.71
CA LEU A 41 15.87 2.00 -1.90
C LEU A 41 17.23 2.16 -1.21
N PRO A 42 17.44 1.51 -0.06
CA PRO A 42 18.76 1.39 0.52
C PRO A 42 19.69 0.59 -0.41
N ALA A 43 21.01 0.73 -0.23
CA ALA A 43 22.01 0.06 -1.06
C ALA A 43 21.89 -1.48 -1.12
N ALA A 44 21.23 -2.10 -0.14
CA ALA A 44 20.96 -3.54 -0.11
C ALA A 44 19.67 -3.95 -0.85
N GLY A 45 18.93 -2.97 -1.43
CA GLY A 45 17.63 -3.20 -2.06
C GLY A 45 16.50 -3.30 -1.05
N TRP A 46 15.49 -4.08 -1.39
CA TRP A 46 14.32 -4.27 -0.55
C TRP A 46 14.62 -5.06 0.73
N GLN A 47 14.09 -4.60 1.84
CA GLN A 47 14.05 -5.40 3.07
C GLN A 47 12.89 -6.40 2.99
N ARG A 48 13.17 -7.66 3.39
CA ARG A 48 12.11 -8.66 3.55
C ARG A 48 11.40 -8.45 4.89
N ARG A 49 10.10 -8.27 4.84
CA ARG A 49 9.23 -8.15 6.02
C ARG A 49 8.11 -9.19 5.96
N HIS A 50 7.60 -9.56 7.12
CA HIS A 50 6.41 -10.38 7.24
C HIS A 50 5.18 -9.48 7.26
N SER A 51 4.26 -9.66 6.30
CA SER A 51 2.99 -8.92 6.30
C SER A 51 2.10 -9.34 7.46
N PRO A 52 1.40 -8.41 8.11
CA PRO A 52 0.44 -8.74 9.16
C PRO A 52 -0.85 -9.40 8.63
N GLY A 53 -1.05 -9.42 7.31
CA GLY A 53 -2.20 -10.03 6.65
C GLY A 53 -1.82 -10.78 5.39
N ASN A 54 -2.67 -11.69 4.94
CA ASN A 54 -2.48 -12.44 3.70
C ASN A 54 -3.49 -12.04 2.61
N PHE A 55 -4.14 -10.91 2.78
CA PHE A 55 -5.01 -10.22 1.82
C PHE A 55 -5.17 -8.76 2.22
N THR A 56 -5.59 -7.93 1.27
CA THR A 56 -5.56 -6.47 1.35
C THR A 56 -6.24 -5.91 2.60
N PHE A 57 -7.47 -6.35 2.93
CA PHE A 57 -8.19 -5.78 4.06
C PHE A 57 -7.47 -6.04 5.39
N ALA A 58 -7.03 -7.27 5.64
CA ALA A 58 -6.37 -7.61 6.89
C ALA A 58 -5.04 -6.87 7.08
N ALA A 59 -4.23 -6.79 6.02
CA ALA A 59 -2.96 -6.08 6.05
C ALA A 59 -3.15 -4.57 6.31
N HIS A 60 -4.03 -3.90 5.57
CA HIS A 60 -4.27 -2.47 5.74
C HIS A 60 -4.96 -2.13 7.05
N ALA A 61 -5.84 -3.00 7.57
CA ALA A 61 -6.41 -2.83 8.90
C ALA A 61 -5.29 -2.78 9.96
N ALA A 62 -4.32 -3.68 9.87
CA ALA A 62 -3.16 -3.68 10.77
C ALA A 62 -2.25 -2.46 10.57
N PHE A 63 -2.00 -2.04 9.33
CA PHE A 63 -1.19 -0.85 9.03
C PHE A 63 -1.80 0.42 9.62
N PHE A 64 -3.10 0.61 9.46
CA PHE A 64 -3.76 1.83 9.95
C PHE A 64 -4.04 1.78 11.46
N ALA A 65 -4.36 0.63 12.01
CA ALA A 65 -4.60 0.47 13.44
C ALA A 65 -3.31 0.36 14.27
N GLY A 66 -2.17 0.05 13.64
CA GLY A 66 -0.88 -0.03 14.33
C GLY A 66 -0.73 -1.21 15.28
N PHE A 67 -1.39 -2.35 15.02
CA PHE A 67 -1.26 -3.56 15.83
C PHE A 67 -0.98 -4.80 14.96
N LEU A 68 -0.44 -5.84 15.58
CA LEU A 68 -0.31 -7.15 14.96
C LEU A 68 -1.59 -7.96 15.21
N PRO A 69 -2.26 -8.47 14.15
CA PRO A 69 -3.53 -9.19 14.30
C PRO A 69 -3.36 -10.58 14.95
N THR A 70 -2.15 -11.10 15.06
CA THR A 70 -1.85 -12.42 15.64
C THR A 70 -1.32 -12.23 17.05
N PRO A 71 -2.06 -12.68 18.10
CA PRO A 71 -1.57 -12.70 19.46
C PRO A 71 -0.34 -13.61 19.62
N VAL A 72 0.61 -13.20 20.47
CA VAL A 72 1.82 -13.98 20.73
C VAL A 72 1.63 -15.06 21.81
N GLN A 73 0.58 -14.95 22.63
CA GLN A 73 0.27 -15.95 23.66
C GLN A 73 -0.38 -17.18 23.03
N PRO A 74 0.05 -18.39 23.42
CA PRO A 74 -0.61 -19.62 22.98
C PRO A 74 -2.09 -19.67 23.41
N GLY A 75 -2.94 -20.24 22.58
CA GLY A 75 -4.35 -20.45 22.92
C GLY A 75 -5.33 -19.92 21.87
N LYS A 76 -6.62 -20.06 22.17
CA LYS A 76 -7.69 -19.50 21.34
C LYS A 76 -7.92 -18.06 21.74
N HIS A 77 -7.88 -17.16 20.75
CA HIS A 77 -8.10 -15.72 20.94
C HIS A 77 -9.37 -15.24 20.22
N PRO A 78 -10.00 -14.13 20.70
CA PRO A 78 -11.08 -13.49 20.00
C PRO A 78 -10.64 -13.04 18.58
N ARG A 79 -11.60 -12.99 17.67
CA ARG A 79 -11.38 -12.33 16.39
C ARG A 79 -11.20 -10.84 16.61
N LEU A 80 -10.15 -10.25 16.04
CA LEU A 80 -9.85 -8.85 16.18
C LEU A 80 -10.19 -8.09 14.91
N PHE A 81 -11.14 -7.18 14.98
CA PHE A 81 -11.40 -6.17 13.97
C PHE A 81 -10.89 -4.81 14.47
N ALA A 82 -9.96 -4.22 13.76
CA ALA A 82 -9.35 -2.95 14.14
C ALA A 82 -10.25 -1.74 13.91
N LEU A 83 -11.23 -1.89 12.98
CA LEU A 83 -12.08 -0.79 12.54
C LEU A 83 -13.54 -1.24 12.52
N ARG A 84 -14.43 -0.33 12.96
CA ARG A 84 -15.87 -0.55 12.90
C ARG A 84 -16.39 -0.29 11.48
N PHE A 85 -17.24 -1.18 10.98
CA PHE A 85 -17.90 -1.04 9.67
C PHE A 85 -19.30 -1.65 9.71
N ALA A 86 -20.14 -1.29 8.74
CA ALA A 86 -21.50 -1.84 8.63
C ALA A 86 -21.43 -3.37 8.41
N GLY A 87 -22.08 -4.13 9.30
CA GLY A 87 -21.99 -5.60 9.36
C GLY A 87 -21.00 -6.14 10.38
N ALA A 88 -20.16 -5.31 11.00
CA ALA A 88 -19.30 -5.73 12.12
C ALA A 88 -20.14 -6.20 13.33
N GLU A 89 -21.32 -5.68 13.51
CA GLU A 89 -22.29 -6.03 14.54
C GLU A 89 -22.86 -7.45 14.42
N THR A 90 -22.70 -8.10 13.26
CA THR A 90 -23.12 -9.49 13.05
C THR A 90 -22.12 -10.52 13.53
N VAL A 91 -20.94 -10.06 14.00
CA VAL A 91 -19.90 -10.92 14.53
C VAL A 91 -20.22 -11.41 15.94
N THR A 92 -19.65 -12.57 16.29
CA THR A 92 -19.93 -13.24 17.56
C THR A 92 -19.30 -12.53 18.77
N ALA A 93 -19.65 -12.99 19.99
CA ALA A 93 -19.04 -12.52 21.24
C ALA A 93 -17.49 -12.68 21.27
N ASP A 94 -16.94 -13.56 20.44
CA ASP A 94 -15.50 -13.79 20.31
C ASP A 94 -14.80 -12.78 19.37
N THR A 95 -15.49 -11.74 18.92
CA THR A 95 -14.98 -10.74 17.99
C THR A 95 -14.79 -9.40 18.71
N CYS A 96 -13.56 -8.87 18.66
CA CYS A 96 -13.22 -7.57 19.21
C CYS A 96 -13.11 -6.54 18.07
N VAL A 97 -13.73 -5.37 18.28
CA VAL A 97 -13.53 -4.18 17.44
C VAL A 97 -12.71 -3.18 18.27
N LEU A 98 -11.57 -2.76 17.74
CA LEU A 98 -10.81 -1.68 18.35
C LEU A 98 -11.53 -0.36 18.10
N ASP A 99 -11.99 0.26 19.17
CA ASP A 99 -12.61 1.59 19.15
C ASP A 99 -11.57 2.61 19.65
N ALA A 100 -10.49 2.74 18.86
CA ALA A 100 -9.39 3.63 19.17
C ALA A 100 -8.98 4.38 17.90
N ASP A 101 -8.26 5.50 18.09
CA ASP A 101 -7.68 6.25 17.00
C ASP A 101 -6.70 5.37 16.20
N ASN A 102 -6.77 5.53 14.90
CA ASN A 102 -5.87 4.89 13.95
C ASN A 102 -4.82 5.89 13.45
N LEU A 103 -3.84 5.39 12.68
CA LEU A 103 -2.75 6.20 12.13
C LEU A 103 -3.26 7.43 11.37
N VAL A 104 -4.29 7.25 10.53
CA VAL A 104 -4.82 8.32 9.68
C VAL A 104 -5.46 9.42 10.53
N THR A 105 -6.32 9.02 11.46
CA THR A 105 -6.97 9.94 12.42
C THR A 105 -5.93 10.66 13.29
N GLY A 106 -4.94 9.92 13.79
CA GLY A 106 -3.86 10.51 14.60
C GLY A 106 -3.03 11.54 13.81
N LEU A 107 -2.74 11.29 12.53
CA LEU A 107 -2.05 12.26 11.68
C LEU A 107 -2.94 13.48 11.37
N ALA A 108 -4.24 13.28 11.11
CA ALA A 108 -5.18 14.39 10.94
C ALA A 108 -5.23 15.30 12.19
N GLN A 109 -5.25 14.72 13.40
CA GLN A 109 -5.18 15.46 14.66
C GLN A 109 -3.84 16.22 14.83
N LYS A 110 -2.77 15.75 14.19
CA LYS A 110 -1.47 16.43 14.11
C LYS A 110 -1.40 17.49 12.99
N GLY A 111 -2.53 17.80 12.35
CA GLY A 111 -2.65 18.84 11.34
C GLY A 111 -2.30 18.40 9.92
N TYR A 112 -2.19 17.11 9.65
CA TYR A 112 -2.03 16.63 8.27
C TYR A 112 -3.33 16.68 7.49
N HIS A 113 -3.25 17.11 6.22
CA HIS A 113 -4.29 16.81 5.25
C HIS A 113 -4.06 15.38 4.75
N THR A 114 -5.03 14.49 5.00
CA THR A 114 -4.88 13.06 4.71
C THR A 114 -5.58 12.70 3.42
N ILE A 115 -4.84 12.09 2.47
CA ILE A 115 -5.31 11.75 1.11
C ILE A 115 -5.17 10.25 0.90
N CYS A 116 -6.24 9.62 0.39
CA CYS A 116 -6.24 8.22 -0.05
C CYS A 116 -6.46 8.15 -1.56
N ILE A 117 -5.52 7.57 -2.29
CA ILE A 117 -5.68 7.16 -3.69
C ILE A 117 -5.83 5.65 -3.70
N GLY A 118 -7.07 5.18 -3.80
CA GLY A 118 -7.40 3.76 -3.79
C GLY A 118 -7.11 3.09 -5.14
N GLY A 119 -6.85 1.77 -5.08
CA GLY A 119 -6.65 0.94 -6.26
C GLY A 119 -7.63 -0.22 -6.31
N VAL A 120 -7.51 -1.16 -5.37
CA VAL A 120 -8.30 -2.39 -5.38
C VAL A 120 -9.67 -2.24 -4.71
N GLY A 121 -10.48 -3.32 -4.75
CA GLY A 121 -11.87 -3.32 -4.33
C GLY A 121 -12.14 -2.83 -2.90
N PHE A 122 -11.19 -3.02 -1.97
CA PHE A 122 -11.31 -2.55 -0.57
C PHE A 122 -11.19 -1.02 -0.42
N PHE A 123 -10.93 -0.31 -1.52
CA PHE A 123 -10.89 1.16 -1.57
C PHE A 123 -11.92 1.74 -2.55
N ASN A 124 -12.83 0.92 -3.09
CA ASN A 124 -13.69 1.31 -4.21
C ASN A 124 -14.91 2.19 -3.84
N LYS A 125 -15.20 2.34 -2.56
CA LYS A 125 -16.32 3.17 -2.05
C LYS A 125 -17.71 2.72 -2.53
N LEU A 126 -17.82 1.55 -3.18
CA LEU A 126 -19.09 1.04 -3.75
C LEU A 126 -19.91 0.20 -2.76
N SER A 127 -19.34 -0.13 -1.62
CA SER A 127 -19.98 -0.90 -0.55
C SER A 127 -19.50 -0.41 0.82
N PRO A 128 -20.20 -0.75 1.90
CA PRO A 128 -19.72 -0.45 3.25
C PRO A 128 -18.29 -0.95 3.48
N LEU A 129 -17.97 -2.18 3.08
CA LEU A 129 -16.62 -2.75 3.18
C LEU A 129 -15.59 -1.98 2.36
N GLY A 130 -15.93 -1.63 1.11
CA GLY A 130 -15.06 -0.84 0.22
C GLY A 130 -14.88 0.61 0.63
N ASN A 131 -15.63 1.09 1.63
CA ASN A 131 -15.55 2.45 2.16
C ASN A 131 -14.87 2.52 3.55
N VAL A 132 -14.53 1.39 4.19
CA VAL A 132 -13.91 1.37 5.52
C VAL A 132 -12.65 2.22 5.55
N PHE A 133 -11.67 1.91 4.72
CA PHE A 133 -10.41 2.65 4.68
C PHE A 133 -10.54 4.05 4.07
N PRO A 134 -11.22 4.23 2.92
CA PRO A 134 -11.43 5.57 2.37
C PRO A 134 -12.04 6.57 3.34
N SER A 135 -12.96 6.13 4.20
CA SER A 135 -13.65 7.01 5.17
C SER A 135 -12.77 7.53 6.31
N LEU A 136 -11.57 6.97 6.51
CA LEU A 136 -10.61 7.45 7.50
C LEU A 136 -9.92 8.75 7.07
N PHE A 137 -9.84 9.00 5.77
CA PHE A 137 -9.10 10.11 5.18
C PHE A 137 -9.99 11.34 4.97
N ALA A 138 -9.39 12.52 5.09
CA ALA A 138 -10.07 13.78 4.78
C ALA A 138 -10.49 13.86 3.30
N GLU A 139 -9.66 13.28 2.42
CA GLU A 139 -9.90 13.20 0.98
C GLU A 139 -9.60 11.79 0.48
N SER A 140 -10.54 11.17 -0.24
CA SER A 140 -10.37 9.81 -0.76
C SER A 140 -10.93 9.66 -2.17
N HIS A 141 -10.15 9.01 -3.03
CA HIS A 141 -10.44 8.84 -4.45
C HIS A 141 -10.38 7.39 -4.88
N TRP A 142 -11.37 7.01 -5.66
CA TRP A 142 -11.38 5.77 -6.41
C TRP A 142 -12.29 5.92 -7.63
N SER A 143 -11.91 5.27 -8.70
CA SER A 143 -12.75 5.07 -9.90
C SER A 143 -12.25 3.81 -10.62
N PRO A 144 -13.03 3.24 -11.57
CA PRO A 144 -12.59 2.10 -12.38
C PRO A 144 -11.25 2.34 -13.10
N ARG A 145 -10.92 3.60 -13.42
CA ARG A 145 -9.63 3.98 -14.04
C ARG A 145 -8.41 3.75 -13.14
N LEU A 146 -8.61 3.65 -11.82
CA LEU A 146 -7.56 3.41 -10.83
C LEU A 146 -7.48 1.93 -10.44
N GLY A 147 -8.44 1.12 -10.89
CA GLY A 147 -8.60 -0.27 -10.47
C GLY A 147 -7.77 -1.26 -11.28
N VAL A 148 -7.75 -2.50 -10.79
CA VAL A 148 -6.91 -3.62 -11.25
C VAL A 148 -7.10 -3.99 -12.73
N THR A 149 -8.27 -3.73 -13.31
CA THR A 149 -8.59 -4.06 -14.70
C THR A 149 -8.19 -2.97 -15.70
N ASN A 150 -7.68 -1.84 -15.22
CA ASN A 150 -7.25 -0.76 -16.10
C ASN A 150 -5.72 -0.83 -16.31
N PRO A 151 -5.22 -1.04 -17.53
CA PRO A 151 -3.78 -1.13 -17.79
C PRO A 151 -3.01 0.17 -17.54
N GLU A 152 -3.70 1.31 -17.46
CA GLU A 152 -3.11 2.62 -17.12
C GLU A 152 -3.35 3.00 -15.65
N SER A 153 -3.70 2.04 -14.77
CA SER A 153 -4.11 2.34 -13.40
C SER A 153 -3.08 3.15 -12.63
N THR A 154 -1.80 2.79 -12.67
CA THR A 154 -0.73 3.52 -11.97
C THR A 154 -0.54 4.93 -12.54
N ALA A 155 -0.51 5.09 -13.86
CA ALA A 155 -0.42 6.42 -14.49
C ALA A 155 -1.59 7.33 -14.05
N ASN A 156 -2.80 6.78 -13.97
CA ASN A 156 -3.99 7.50 -13.52
C ASN A 156 -3.91 7.82 -12.02
N GLN A 157 -3.44 6.89 -11.17
CA GLN A 157 -3.23 7.11 -9.74
C GLN A 157 -2.19 8.20 -9.48
N VAL A 158 -1.05 8.15 -10.17
CA VAL A 158 0.02 9.17 -10.09
C VAL A 158 -0.50 10.54 -10.49
N ARG A 159 -1.16 10.64 -11.65
CA ARG A 159 -1.74 11.91 -12.11
C ARG A 159 -2.71 12.50 -11.11
N LEU A 160 -3.59 11.67 -10.55
CA LEU A 160 -4.57 12.11 -9.56
C LEU A 160 -3.91 12.54 -8.25
N ALA A 161 -2.92 11.79 -7.77
CA ALA A 161 -2.15 12.16 -6.58
C ALA A 161 -1.48 13.52 -6.74
N ILE A 162 -0.85 13.78 -7.90
CA ILE A 162 -0.25 15.08 -8.22
C ILE A 162 -1.32 16.19 -8.23
N GLN A 163 -2.47 15.97 -8.85
CA GLN A 163 -3.57 16.94 -8.84
C GLN A 163 -4.07 17.24 -7.43
N CYS A 164 -4.10 16.26 -6.54
CA CYS A 164 -4.45 16.48 -5.14
C CYS A 164 -3.37 17.31 -4.43
N LEU A 165 -2.11 16.96 -4.60
CA LEU A 165 -0.98 17.67 -3.98
C LEU A 165 -0.87 19.13 -4.44
N ASP A 166 -1.13 19.40 -5.73
CA ASP A 166 -1.02 20.75 -6.31
C ASP A 166 -2.10 21.71 -5.80
N ARG A 167 -3.25 21.19 -5.30
CA ARG A 167 -4.33 22.01 -4.73
C ARG A 167 -4.08 22.40 -3.27
N ILE A 168 -3.14 21.72 -2.60
CA ILE A 168 -2.89 21.92 -1.17
C ILE A 168 -1.75 22.90 -0.99
N ASP A 169 -1.97 23.91 -0.14
CA ASP A 169 -0.94 24.87 0.21
C ASP A 169 0.35 24.15 0.69
N ARG A 170 1.51 24.66 0.27
CA ARG A 170 2.81 24.08 0.65
C ARG A 170 3.09 24.13 2.15
N GLY A 171 2.47 25.05 2.87
CA GLY A 171 2.53 25.12 4.34
C GLY A 171 1.71 24.05 5.04
N GLN A 172 0.74 23.46 4.36
CA GLN A 172 -0.11 22.38 4.88
C GLN A 172 0.61 21.03 4.71
N ARG A 173 0.87 20.32 5.81
CA ARG A 173 1.45 18.97 5.75
C ARG A 173 0.45 17.97 5.18
N VAL A 174 0.97 17.03 4.40
CA VAL A 174 0.18 16.00 3.74
C VAL A 174 0.60 14.61 4.21
N PHE A 175 -0.38 13.77 4.47
CA PHE A 175 -0.22 12.32 4.50
C PHE A 175 -0.89 11.74 3.26
N LEU A 176 -0.08 11.32 2.31
CA LEU A 176 -0.55 10.67 1.08
C LEU A 176 -0.43 9.14 1.23
N PHE A 177 -1.55 8.47 1.10
CA PHE A 177 -1.63 7.01 0.95
C PHE A 177 -2.00 6.66 -0.48
N VAL A 178 -1.26 5.73 -1.08
CA VAL A 178 -1.53 5.22 -2.44
C VAL A 178 -1.52 3.69 -2.40
N ASN A 179 -2.64 3.07 -2.79
CA ASN A 179 -2.70 1.62 -3.03
C ASN A 179 -2.56 1.37 -4.53
N LEU A 180 -1.37 1.00 -4.98
CA LEU A 180 -1.07 0.70 -6.39
C LEU A 180 -1.67 -0.64 -6.79
N SER A 181 -2.55 -0.63 -7.79
CA SER A 181 -3.35 -1.79 -8.18
C SER A 181 -2.79 -2.60 -9.35
N ALA A 182 -1.84 -2.06 -10.12
CA ALA A 182 -1.40 -2.65 -11.40
C ALA A 182 -0.75 -4.04 -11.24
N ILE A 183 -0.13 -4.33 -10.10
CA ILE A 183 0.54 -5.62 -9.86
C ILE A 183 -0.44 -6.71 -9.47
N HIS A 184 -1.59 -6.31 -8.87
CA HIS A 184 -2.67 -7.26 -8.56
C HIS A 184 -3.22 -7.93 -9.83
N GLN A 185 -3.57 -9.19 -9.72
CA GLN A 185 -4.22 -9.92 -10.81
C GLN A 185 -5.61 -9.33 -11.16
N PRO A 186 -5.98 -9.21 -12.45
CA PRO A 186 -5.21 -9.66 -13.62
C PRO A 186 -4.09 -8.68 -13.99
N ASN A 187 -2.89 -9.21 -14.27
CA ASN A 187 -1.72 -8.41 -14.64
C ASN A 187 -1.06 -8.86 -15.97
N HIS A 188 -1.66 -9.83 -16.66
CA HIS A 188 -1.15 -10.34 -17.94
C HIS A 188 -1.05 -9.26 -19.04
N CYS A 189 -1.87 -8.22 -18.96
CA CYS A 189 -1.84 -7.12 -19.93
C CYS A 189 -0.50 -6.35 -19.98
N TYR A 190 0.35 -6.47 -18.97
CA TYR A 190 1.65 -5.79 -18.92
C TYR A 190 2.78 -6.55 -19.62
N GLU A 191 2.54 -7.80 -20.04
CA GLU A 191 3.51 -8.59 -20.80
C GLU A 191 2.94 -8.90 -22.19
N PRO A 192 3.59 -8.42 -23.27
CA PRO A 192 3.12 -8.64 -24.64
C PRO A 192 2.95 -10.13 -24.98
N GLY A 193 1.75 -10.49 -25.47
CA GLY A 193 1.42 -11.86 -25.84
C GLY A 193 1.01 -12.79 -24.70
N ALA A 194 1.05 -12.34 -23.45
CA ALA A 194 0.56 -13.12 -22.33
C ALA A 194 -0.99 -13.17 -22.35
N VAL A 195 -1.54 -14.35 -22.09
CA VAL A 195 -2.99 -14.60 -22.03
C VAL A 195 -3.48 -14.95 -20.61
N GLU A 196 -2.53 -15.21 -19.70
CA GLU A 196 -2.78 -15.55 -18.30
C GLU A 196 -1.75 -14.91 -17.38
N ASP A 197 -2.10 -14.78 -16.11
CA ASP A 197 -1.23 -14.21 -15.10
C ASP A 197 -0.14 -15.20 -14.67
N SER A 198 1.06 -14.69 -14.45
CA SER A 198 2.26 -15.48 -14.10
C SER A 198 3.27 -14.62 -13.36
N LEU A 199 4.37 -15.22 -12.89
CA LEU A 199 5.50 -14.48 -12.33
C LEU A 199 6.14 -13.51 -13.36
N VAL A 200 6.08 -13.84 -14.64
CA VAL A 200 6.59 -12.98 -15.73
C VAL A 200 5.72 -11.73 -15.85
N THR A 201 4.40 -11.90 -15.88
CA THR A 201 3.46 -10.79 -15.96
C THR A 201 3.45 -9.92 -14.71
N HIS A 202 3.60 -10.54 -13.53
CA HIS A 202 3.77 -9.85 -12.25
C HIS A 202 5.00 -8.93 -12.25
N ARG A 203 6.12 -9.43 -12.76
CA ARG A 203 7.36 -8.66 -12.92
C ARG A 203 7.21 -7.56 -13.97
N ALA A 204 6.51 -7.82 -15.07
CA ALA A 204 6.20 -6.81 -16.08
C ALA A 204 5.34 -5.67 -15.52
N ALA A 205 4.35 -6.01 -14.70
CA ALA A 205 3.53 -5.02 -13.98
C ALA A 205 4.37 -4.16 -13.02
N LEU A 206 5.33 -4.74 -12.30
CA LEU A 206 6.25 -3.99 -11.45
C LEU A 206 7.11 -3.01 -12.26
N ARG A 207 7.63 -3.42 -13.43
CA ARG A 207 8.36 -2.53 -14.35
C ARG A 207 7.49 -1.38 -14.86
N TYR A 208 6.22 -1.66 -15.14
CA TYR A 208 5.26 -0.62 -15.50
C TYR A 208 5.08 0.37 -14.35
N VAL A 209 4.84 -0.11 -13.14
CA VAL A 209 4.71 0.76 -11.96
C VAL A 209 5.95 1.63 -11.78
N ASP A 210 7.15 1.06 -11.81
CA ASP A 210 8.41 1.78 -11.69
C ASP A 210 8.50 2.96 -12.68
N ARG A 211 8.12 2.73 -13.93
CA ARG A 211 8.17 3.75 -14.99
C ARG A 211 7.21 4.91 -14.75
N GLU A 212 6.07 4.66 -14.11
CA GLU A 212 5.04 5.68 -13.91
C GLU A 212 5.23 6.53 -12.63
N LEU A 213 6.08 6.12 -11.68
CA LEU A 213 6.24 6.78 -10.38
C LEU A 213 7.03 8.10 -10.36
N PRO A 214 8.05 8.35 -11.24
CA PRO A 214 8.89 9.54 -11.12
C PRO A 214 8.14 10.87 -11.00
N PRO A 215 7.07 11.16 -11.78
CA PRO A 215 6.36 12.42 -11.64
C PRO A 215 5.75 12.66 -10.25
N LEU A 216 5.35 11.58 -9.55
CA LEU A 216 4.85 11.68 -8.18
C LEU A 216 5.96 12.01 -7.20
N PHE A 217 7.10 11.36 -7.31
CA PHE A 217 8.26 11.67 -6.47
C PHE A 217 8.73 13.12 -6.67
N ASP A 218 8.79 13.58 -7.91
CA ASP A 218 9.10 14.98 -8.24
C ASP A 218 8.09 15.95 -7.62
N ALA A 219 6.80 15.60 -7.64
CA ALA A 219 5.76 16.44 -7.04
C ALA A 219 5.91 16.53 -5.51
N LEU A 220 6.24 15.43 -4.85
CA LEU A 220 6.51 15.40 -3.41
C LEU A 220 7.75 16.22 -3.06
N GLU A 221 8.85 16.08 -3.80
CA GLU A 221 10.08 16.85 -3.60
C GLU A 221 9.87 18.36 -3.75
N ARG A 222 9.03 18.77 -4.71
CA ARG A 222 8.68 20.19 -4.88
C ARG A 222 7.89 20.76 -3.70
N ARG A 223 7.23 19.94 -2.88
CA ARG A 223 6.50 20.39 -1.69
C ARG A 223 7.41 20.67 -0.51
N GLY A 224 8.54 19.99 -0.39
CA GLY A 224 9.50 20.14 0.69
C GLY A 224 10.06 18.82 1.19
N ALA A 225 10.46 18.77 2.46
CA ALA A 225 10.99 17.57 3.08
C ALA A 225 9.88 16.55 3.38
N GLY A 226 10.23 15.27 3.32
CA GLY A 226 9.29 14.20 3.59
C GLY A 226 9.95 12.88 3.93
N PHE A 227 9.08 11.97 4.40
CA PHE A 227 9.39 10.58 4.72
C PHE A 227 8.41 9.65 4.03
N GLY A 228 8.93 8.61 3.39
CA GLY A 228 8.14 7.63 2.66
C GLY A 228 8.39 6.20 3.11
N ILE A 229 7.32 5.42 3.09
CA ILE A 229 7.34 3.96 3.20
C ILE A 229 6.81 3.39 1.88
N LEU A 230 7.59 2.50 1.30
CA LEU A 230 7.22 1.65 0.18
C LEU A 230 7.12 0.22 0.69
N CYS A 231 5.95 -0.42 0.58
CA CYS A 231 5.79 -1.81 0.99
C CYS A 231 4.72 -2.51 0.17
N SER A 232 4.68 -3.84 0.23
CA SER A 232 3.50 -4.57 -0.20
C SER A 232 2.64 -4.94 1.00
N ASP A 233 1.35 -5.06 0.77
CA ASP A 233 0.39 -5.52 1.76
C ASP A 233 0.38 -7.06 1.89
N HIS A 234 0.56 -7.78 0.79
CA HIS A 234 0.76 -9.23 0.72
C HIS A 234 1.31 -9.60 -0.66
N GLY A 235 1.74 -10.84 -0.83
CA GLY A 235 2.08 -11.41 -2.13
C GLY A 235 0.95 -12.27 -2.69
N THR A 236 1.28 -13.05 -3.72
CA THR A 236 0.34 -13.97 -4.40
C THR A 236 1.08 -15.20 -4.91
N ALA A 237 0.43 -16.36 -4.88
CA ALA A 237 0.96 -17.61 -5.42
C ALA A 237 0.58 -17.80 -6.89
N TYR A 238 1.50 -18.38 -7.66
CA TYR A 238 1.32 -18.73 -9.07
C TYR A 238 1.55 -20.23 -9.33
N GLY A 239 1.19 -21.08 -8.34
CA GLY A 239 1.33 -22.54 -8.42
C GLY A 239 2.16 -23.12 -7.29
N GLU A 240 2.79 -22.29 -6.45
CA GLU A 240 3.59 -22.76 -5.33
C GLU A 240 2.75 -23.60 -4.36
N GLY A 241 3.24 -24.80 -4.03
CA GLY A 241 2.51 -25.76 -3.20
C GLY A 241 1.17 -26.22 -3.77
N GLY A 242 0.92 -26.01 -5.07
CA GLY A 242 -0.37 -26.30 -5.73
C GLY A 242 -1.42 -25.20 -5.55
N TYR A 243 -1.05 -24.02 -5.05
CA TYR A 243 -1.96 -22.91 -4.78
C TYR A 243 -1.88 -21.79 -5.81
N GLN A 244 -2.98 -21.07 -5.96
CA GLN A 244 -3.10 -19.88 -6.79
C GLN A 244 -3.68 -18.73 -5.96
N GLY A 245 -3.19 -17.50 -6.20
CA GLY A 245 -3.70 -16.31 -5.54
C GLY A 245 -3.14 -16.10 -4.13
N HIS A 246 -3.91 -15.42 -3.30
CA HIS A 246 -3.55 -15.03 -1.94
C HIS A 246 -4.56 -15.60 -0.92
N ARG A 247 -4.54 -15.15 0.33
CA ARG A 247 -5.25 -15.71 1.49
C ARG A 247 -4.71 -17.07 1.93
N LEU A 248 -3.43 -17.27 1.72
CA LEU A 248 -2.70 -18.51 2.02
C LEU A 248 -1.67 -18.26 3.13
N ALA A 249 -1.44 -19.26 3.93
CA ALA A 249 -0.30 -19.33 4.86
C ALA A 249 0.94 -19.83 4.09
N HIS A 250 1.54 -18.97 3.29
CA HIS A 250 2.70 -19.35 2.46
C HIS A 250 3.70 -18.18 2.34
N PRO A 251 5.03 -18.43 2.35
CA PRO A 251 6.06 -17.39 2.25
C PRO A 251 5.88 -16.42 1.09
N VAL A 252 5.48 -16.90 -0.09
CA VAL A 252 5.24 -16.02 -1.27
C VAL A 252 4.07 -15.07 -1.08
N VAL A 253 3.26 -15.24 -0.03
CA VAL A 253 2.11 -14.38 0.29
C VAL A 253 2.44 -13.43 1.44
N TRP A 254 3.12 -13.88 2.49
CA TRP A 254 3.42 -13.03 3.65
C TRP A 254 4.81 -12.41 3.67
N ASP A 255 5.78 -12.90 2.88
CA ASP A 255 7.06 -12.23 2.72
C ASP A 255 6.92 -11.11 1.68
N VAL A 256 7.01 -9.87 2.15
CA VAL A 256 6.76 -8.68 1.35
C VAL A 256 7.98 -7.77 1.30
N PRO A 257 8.16 -7.01 0.19
CA PRO A 257 9.18 -5.97 0.12
C PRO A 257 8.80 -4.77 0.99
N TYR A 258 9.81 -4.18 1.61
CA TYR A 258 9.68 -2.99 2.43
C TYR A 258 10.90 -2.08 2.25
N ALA A 259 10.67 -0.78 2.19
CA ALA A 259 11.71 0.23 2.22
C ALA A 259 11.22 1.53 2.86
N GLU A 260 12.14 2.22 3.55
CA GLU A 260 11.96 3.58 4.04
C GLU A 260 12.91 4.51 3.29
N PHE A 261 12.47 5.72 2.99
CA PHE A 261 13.30 6.75 2.38
C PHE A 261 12.88 8.14 2.83
N THR A 262 13.78 9.09 2.69
CA THR A 262 13.52 10.51 2.92
C THR A 262 13.82 11.32 1.66
N TRP A 263 13.17 12.47 1.52
CA TRP A 263 13.47 13.42 0.47
C TRP A 263 13.50 14.84 1.01
N GLY A 264 14.19 15.76 0.31
CA GLY A 264 14.23 17.18 0.64
C GLY A 264 15.00 17.55 1.90
N HIS A 265 15.56 16.58 2.63
CA HIS A 265 16.47 16.85 3.73
C HIS A 265 17.87 17.18 3.15
N ARG A 266 18.42 18.35 3.50
CA ARG A 266 19.82 18.61 3.18
C ARG A 266 20.70 17.68 4.00
N ALA A 267 21.61 17.00 3.32
CA ALA A 267 22.62 16.17 3.95
C ALA A 267 23.51 17.00 4.91
#